data_73bcf4ae3043178c931704dfbedbce7f
#
_entry.id   73bcf4ae3043178c931704dfbedbce7f
#
_cell.length_a   1.000
_cell.length_b   1.000
_cell.length_c   1.000
_cell.angle_alpha   90.00
_cell.angle_beta   90.00
_cell.angle_gamma   90.00
#
_symmetry.space_group_name_H-M   'P 1'
#
loop_
_entity.id
_entity.type
_entity.pdbx_description
1 polymer ?
#
loop_
_entity_poly.entity_id
_entity_poly.type
_entity_poly.pdbx_seq_one_letter_code
_entity_poly.pdbx_strand_id
1 'polypeptide(L)'
;LTLSPPGFGAPLPDGFGATFDDYVAWLTGELEDIGEPVDLLGHDWGANFTIRLACERPDLLRSWSVDTAGCFAPGYLFDDVPCHVWQTPGAGEAAIAGWLALGVEDRTSINESMGMTPEVAGALAEALDDDMGRCILALYRSVPEAVLSHWGQEVSAASARPGLVIVPAEDEYTGGEARHRWIAERAGAKVAVLEGVGHWWMVQDPVAGAAALRRFWDGI
;
A
#
# COMPACT_ATOMS: atom_id res chain seq x y z
N LEU A 1 9.06 -7.43 -12.49
CA LEU A 1 7.96 -6.64 -13.05
C LEU A 1 7.47 -5.66 -11.99
N THR A 2 7.22 -4.41 -12.38
CA THR A 2 6.62 -3.39 -11.52
C THR A 2 5.27 -3.02 -12.12
N LEU A 3 4.21 -3.04 -11.30
CA LEU A 3 2.87 -2.66 -11.70
C LEU A 3 2.56 -1.27 -11.10
N SER A 4 2.03 -0.37 -11.93
CA SER A 4 1.50 0.92 -11.51
C SER A 4 -0.03 0.86 -11.58
N PRO A 5 -0.74 1.06 -10.45
CA PRO A 5 -2.20 1.02 -10.47
C PRO A 5 -2.80 2.11 -11.38
N PRO A 6 -3.95 1.85 -12.01
CA PRO A 6 -4.65 2.86 -12.81
C PRO A 6 -4.85 4.17 -12.05
N GLY A 7 -4.50 5.30 -12.66
CA GLY A 7 -4.54 6.63 -12.04
C GLY A 7 -3.37 6.96 -11.12
N PHE A 8 -2.43 6.02 -10.88
CA PHE A 8 -1.21 6.24 -10.11
C PHE A 8 0.02 5.98 -10.99
N GLY A 9 0.28 6.90 -11.93
CA GLY A 9 1.35 6.78 -12.90
C GLY A 9 1.05 5.87 -14.09
N ALA A 10 -0.11 5.24 -14.13
CA ALA A 10 -0.64 4.50 -15.28
C ALA A 10 -1.95 5.15 -15.77
N PRO A 11 -2.30 4.98 -17.07
CA PRO A 11 -3.55 5.50 -17.60
C PRO A 11 -4.76 4.97 -16.82
N LEU A 12 -5.76 5.84 -16.65
CA LEU A 12 -7.02 5.49 -16.01
C LEU A 12 -8.01 5.00 -17.07
N PRO A 13 -8.44 3.72 -17.01
CA PRO A 13 -9.41 3.20 -17.97
C PRO A 13 -10.79 3.88 -17.85
N ASP A 14 -11.49 4.02 -18.96
CA ASP A 14 -12.87 4.54 -18.98
C ASP A 14 -13.78 3.71 -18.07
N GLY A 15 -14.47 4.38 -17.15
CA GLY A 15 -15.39 3.75 -16.22
C GLY A 15 -14.75 3.04 -15.03
N PHE A 16 -13.41 3.11 -14.86
CA PHE A 16 -12.75 2.59 -13.68
C PHE A 16 -13.16 3.41 -12.44
N GLY A 17 -13.75 2.73 -11.44
CA GLY A 17 -14.31 3.39 -10.26
C GLY A 17 -13.28 3.85 -9.25
N ALA A 18 -12.05 3.33 -9.34
CA ALA A 18 -10.95 3.54 -8.41
C ALA A 18 -11.30 3.21 -6.95
N THR A 19 -12.24 2.30 -6.73
CA THR A 19 -12.51 1.74 -5.42
C THR A 19 -11.49 0.68 -5.06
N PHE A 20 -11.42 0.30 -3.79
CA PHE A 20 -10.55 -0.78 -3.33
C PHE A 20 -10.80 -2.08 -4.12
N ASP A 21 -12.07 -2.45 -4.30
CA ASP A 21 -12.44 -3.67 -5.03
C ASP A 21 -12.05 -3.59 -6.51
N ASP A 22 -12.15 -2.40 -7.14
CA ASP A 22 -11.67 -2.20 -8.52
C ASP A 22 -10.17 -2.44 -8.64
N TYR A 23 -9.37 -1.96 -7.66
CA TYR A 23 -7.93 -2.20 -7.66
C TYR A 23 -7.56 -3.66 -7.39
N VAL A 24 -8.28 -4.33 -6.50
CA VAL A 24 -8.08 -5.79 -6.28
C VAL A 24 -8.44 -6.58 -7.53
N ALA A 25 -9.53 -6.22 -8.22
CA ALA A 25 -9.93 -6.85 -9.48
C ALA A 25 -8.90 -6.58 -10.59
N TRP A 26 -8.41 -5.35 -10.72
CA TRP A 26 -7.33 -4.99 -11.66
C TRP A 26 -6.08 -5.83 -11.38
N LEU A 27 -5.58 -5.85 -10.14
CA LEU A 27 -4.39 -6.62 -9.77
C LEU A 27 -4.58 -8.11 -10.05
N THR A 28 -5.78 -8.64 -9.79
CA THR A 28 -6.12 -10.03 -10.13
C THR A 28 -5.95 -10.30 -11.62
N GLY A 29 -6.49 -9.43 -12.48
CA GLY A 29 -6.35 -9.55 -13.93
C GLY A 29 -4.89 -9.49 -14.39
N GLU A 30 -4.08 -8.55 -13.86
CA GLU A 30 -2.64 -8.46 -14.18
C GLU A 30 -1.90 -9.76 -13.84
N LEU A 31 -2.22 -10.38 -12.70
CA LEU A 31 -1.58 -11.64 -12.31
C LEU A 31 -2.10 -12.84 -13.12
N GLU A 32 -3.37 -12.85 -13.51
CA GLU A 32 -3.91 -13.89 -14.41
C GLU A 32 -3.25 -13.83 -15.79
N ASP A 33 -2.96 -12.63 -16.29
CA ASP A 33 -2.28 -12.42 -17.57
C ASP A 33 -0.82 -12.88 -17.55
N ILE A 34 -0.14 -12.88 -16.39
CA ILE A 34 1.19 -13.47 -16.21
C ILE A 34 1.14 -15.01 -16.42
N GLY A 35 0.05 -15.67 -16.04
CA GLY A 35 -0.22 -17.07 -16.32
C GLY A 35 0.52 -18.08 -15.42
N GLU A 36 1.26 -17.64 -14.42
CA GLU A 36 1.92 -18.48 -13.41
C GLU A 36 1.94 -17.81 -12.04
N PRO A 37 1.93 -18.55 -10.92
CA PRO A 37 2.00 -17.96 -9.58
C PRO A 37 3.29 -17.16 -9.35
N VAL A 38 3.15 -15.97 -8.80
CA VAL A 38 4.23 -15.02 -8.57
C VAL A 38 4.60 -14.84 -7.10
N ASP A 39 5.78 -14.28 -6.83
CA ASP A 39 6.09 -13.62 -5.56
C ASP A 39 5.65 -12.17 -5.66
N LEU A 40 4.63 -11.80 -4.90
CA LEU A 40 4.04 -10.46 -4.95
C LEU A 40 4.51 -9.63 -3.75
N LEU A 41 5.05 -8.44 -4.02
CA LEU A 41 5.36 -7.43 -3.02
C LEU A 41 4.44 -6.23 -3.21
N GLY A 42 3.70 -5.87 -2.17
CA GLY A 42 2.88 -4.67 -2.12
C GLY A 42 3.41 -3.65 -1.12
N HIS A 43 3.35 -2.37 -1.49
CA HIS A 43 3.65 -1.22 -0.66
C HIS A 43 2.43 -0.34 -0.52
N ASP A 44 2.21 0.25 0.65
CA ASP A 44 1.10 1.15 0.98
C ASP A 44 -0.26 0.53 0.60
N TRP A 45 -1.09 1.17 -0.21
CA TRP A 45 -2.33 0.59 -0.71
C TRP A 45 -2.10 -0.70 -1.50
N GLY A 46 -0.96 -0.80 -2.22
CA GLY A 46 -0.57 -2.03 -2.89
C GLY A 46 -0.37 -3.20 -1.91
N ALA A 47 0.06 -2.95 -0.69
CA ALA A 47 0.13 -3.96 0.37
C ALA A 47 -1.28 -4.43 0.77
N ASN A 48 -2.21 -3.50 0.88
CA ASN A 48 -3.60 -3.81 1.22
C ASN A 48 -4.29 -4.64 0.12
N PHE A 49 -4.06 -4.31 -1.17
CA PHE A 49 -4.54 -5.12 -2.29
C PHE A 49 -3.91 -6.52 -2.27
N THR A 50 -2.61 -6.61 -1.98
CA THR A 50 -1.88 -7.88 -1.88
C THR A 50 -2.44 -8.79 -0.80
N ILE A 51 -2.75 -8.29 0.39
CA ILE A 51 -3.36 -9.07 1.47
C ILE A 51 -4.75 -9.59 1.07
N ARG A 52 -5.58 -8.76 0.47
CA ARG A 52 -6.91 -9.19 -0.03
C ARG A 52 -6.77 -10.29 -1.08
N LEU A 53 -5.89 -10.10 -2.04
CA LEU A 53 -5.63 -11.10 -3.07
C LEU A 53 -5.07 -12.39 -2.48
N ALA A 54 -4.18 -12.33 -1.48
CA ALA A 54 -3.67 -13.51 -0.80
C ALA A 54 -4.77 -14.31 -0.07
N CYS A 55 -5.82 -13.61 0.42
CA CYS A 55 -6.97 -14.26 1.02
C CYS A 55 -7.92 -14.89 -0.03
N GLU A 56 -8.14 -14.22 -1.15
CA GLU A 56 -9.18 -14.56 -2.11
C GLU A 56 -8.68 -15.43 -3.27
N ARG A 57 -7.44 -15.18 -3.73
CA ARG A 57 -6.82 -15.80 -4.91
C ARG A 57 -5.39 -16.30 -4.60
N PRO A 58 -5.23 -17.15 -3.56
CA PRO A 58 -3.91 -17.71 -3.24
C PRO A 58 -3.33 -18.56 -4.39
N ASP A 59 -4.16 -18.99 -5.33
CA ASP A 59 -3.74 -19.72 -6.54
C ASP A 59 -2.81 -18.89 -7.45
N LEU A 60 -2.93 -17.57 -7.44
CA LEU A 60 -2.09 -16.66 -8.22
C LEU A 60 -0.73 -16.34 -7.56
N LEU A 61 -0.53 -16.79 -6.32
CA LEU A 61 0.67 -16.44 -5.55
C LEU A 61 1.53 -17.66 -5.25
N ARG A 62 2.85 -17.50 -5.41
CA ARG A 62 3.86 -18.38 -4.81
C ARG A 62 4.13 -17.94 -3.37
N SER A 63 4.29 -16.64 -3.16
CA SER A 63 4.39 -15.98 -1.85
C SER A 63 3.90 -14.53 -1.92
N TRP A 64 3.67 -13.92 -0.76
CA TRP A 64 3.32 -12.52 -0.66
C TRP A 64 4.17 -11.79 0.39
N SER A 65 4.41 -10.51 0.15
CA SER A 65 5.14 -9.62 1.07
C SER A 65 4.47 -8.26 1.14
N VAL A 66 4.32 -7.69 2.33
CA VAL A 66 3.60 -6.42 2.53
C VAL A 66 4.22 -5.60 3.66
N ASP A 67 4.07 -4.29 3.60
CA ASP A 67 4.60 -3.36 4.61
C ASP A 67 3.53 -2.50 5.32
N THR A 68 2.29 -2.49 4.84
CA THR A 68 1.21 -1.67 5.40
C THR A 68 0.14 -2.52 6.10
N ALA A 69 0.54 -3.70 6.55
CA ALA A 69 -0.37 -4.69 7.13
C ALA A 69 -1.10 -4.19 8.41
N GLY A 70 -0.50 -3.27 9.15
CA GLY A 70 -1.05 -2.76 10.40
C GLY A 70 -2.44 -2.11 10.26
N CYS A 71 -2.78 -1.63 9.05
CA CYS A 71 -4.08 -1.04 8.76
C CYS A 71 -5.26 -2.01 8.91
N PHE A 72 -5.03 -3.30 8.78
CA PHE A 72 -6.05 -4.34 8.99
C PHE A 72 -6.24 -4.73 10.46
N ALA A 73 -5.36 -4.30 11.35
CA ALA A 73 -5.47 -4.66 12.76
C ALA A 73 -6.63 -3.92 13.44
N PRO A 74 -7.33 -4.56 14.40
CA PRO A 74 -8.39 -3.91 15.14
C PRO A 74 -7.93 -2.60 15.80
N GLY A 75 -8.76 -1.57 15.71
CA GLY A 75 -8.49 -0.27 16.31
C GLY A 75 -7.46 0.57 15.54
N TYR A 76 -7.12 0.21 14.32
CA TYR A 76 -6.49 1.14 13.39
C TYR A 76 -7.54 2.18 12.95
N LEU A 77 -7.17 3.43 12.99
CA LEU A 77 -7.99 4.56 12.56
C LEU A 77 -7.19 5.36 11.54
N PHE A 78 -7.87 5.89 10.52
CA PHE A 78 -7.28 6.88 9.62
C PHE A 78 -7.20 8.27 10.29
N ASP A 79 -6.97 8.31 11.60
CA ASP A 79 -6.94 9.56 12.37
C ASP A 79 -5.77 10.45 12.02
N ASP A 80 -4.73 9.89 11.38
CA ASP A 80 -3.59 10.66 10.95
C ASP A 80 -3.92 11.42 9.67
N VAL A 81 -3.94 12.73 9.78
CA VAL A 81 -4.00 13.65 8.65
C VAL A 81 -2.88 13.26 7.66
N PRO A 82 -3.13 13.10 6.37
CA PRO A 82 -4.26 13.62 5.59
C PRO A 82 -5.41 12.62 5.33
N CYS A 83 -5.24 11.35 5.66
CA CYS A 83 -6.16 10.26 5.26
C CYS A 83 -7.62 10.53 5.69
N HIS A 84 -7.83 11.00 6.93
CA HIS A 84 -9.16 11.35 7.42
C HIS A 84 -9.83 12.46 6.59
N VAL A 85 -9.04 13.46 6.16
CA VAL A 85 -9.55 14.56 5.33
C VAL A 85 -10.06 14.04 3.98
N TRP A 86 -9.35 13.09 3.36
CA TRP A 86 -9.76 12.53 2.07
C TRP A 86 -11.07 11.74 2.14
N GLN A 87 -11.37 11.13 3.27
CA GLN A 87 -12.65 10.45 3.48
C GLN A 87 -13.82 11.43 3.64
N THR A 88 -13.56 12.69 4.03
CA THR A 88 -14.59 13.69 4.31
C THR A 88 -15.01 14.41 3.01
N PRO A 89 -16.30 14.28 2.55
CA PRO A 89 -16.77 14.99 1.39
C PRO A 89 -16.61 16.51 1.52
N GLY A 90 -16.18 17.17 0.46
CA GLY A 90 -15.88 18.60 0.43
C GLY A 90 -14.50 18.95 0.97
N ALA A 91 -14.10 18.41 2.13
CA ALA A 91 -12.77 18.63 2.67
C ALA A 91 -11.69 17.90 1.86
N GLY A 92 -11.96 16.67 1.44
CA GLY A 92 -11.07 15.91 0.59
C GLY A 92 -10.82 16.58 -0.75
N GLU A 93 -11.88 17.04 -1.43
CA GLU A 93 -11.77 17.77 -2.69
C GLU A 93 -10.96 19.07 -2.51
N ALA A 94 -11.19 19.81 -1.42
CA ALA A 94 -10.44 21.02 -1.13
C ALA A 94 -8.95 20.74 -0.87
N ALA A 95 -8.63 19.65 -0.18
CA ALA A 95 -7.26 19.25 0.10
C ALA A 95 -6.52 18.85 -1.21
N ILE A 96 -7.15 18.04 -2.07
CA ILE A 96 -6.58 17.67 -3.37
C ILE A 96 -6.40 18.91 -4.26
N ALA A 97 -7.41 19.79 -4.35
CA ALA A 97 -7.31 21.03 -5.12
C ALA A 97 -6.17 21.94 -4.58
N GLY A 98 -6.02 22.02 -3.26
CA GLY A 98 -4.90 22.74 -2.63
C GLY A 98 -3.54 22.13 -3.01
N TRP A 99 -3.44 20.82 -3.05
CA TRP A 99 -2.20 20.13 -3.42
C TRP A 99 -1.87 20.34 -4.91
N LEU A 100 -2.88 20.23 -5.78
CA LEU A 100 -2.72 20.47 -7.22
C LEU A 100 -2.36 21.93 -7.53
N ALA A 101 -2.78 22.89 -6.71
CA ALA A 101 -2.45 24.31 -6.86
C ALA A 101 -0.99 24.65 -6.51
N LEU A 102 -0.29 23.75 -5.80
CA LEU A 102 1.13 23.94 -5.51
C LEU A 102 1.97 23.74 -6.76
N GLY A 103 3.09 24.48 -6.87
CA GLY A 103 4.11 24.19 -7.90
C GLY A 103 4.78 22.85 -7.68
N VAL A 104 5.36 22.29 -8.75
CA VAL A 104 6.09 21.00 -8.66
C VAL A 104 7.22 21.07 -7.62
N GLU A 105 7.94 22.18 -7.54
CA GLU A 105 9.02 22.36 -6.55
C GLU A 105 8.52 22.29 -5.11
N ASP A 106 7.38 22.91 -4.80
CA ASP A 106 6.79 22.88 -3.46
C ASP A 106 6.32 21.47 -3.12
N ARG A 107 5.65 20.78 -4.05
CA ARG A 107 5.24 19.38 -3.89
C ARG A 107 6.44 18.46 -3.68
N THR A 108 7.52 18.66 -4.45
CA THR A 108 8.77 17.91 -4.28
C THR A 108 9.33 18.09 -2.87
N SER A 109 9.41 19.34 -2.39
CA SER A 109 9.91 19.63 -1.04
C SER A 109 9.05 18.97 0.06
N ILE A 110 7.73 18.94 -0.12
CA ILE A 110 6.83 18.22 0.79
C ILE A 110 7.13 16.71 0.77
N ASN A 111 7.24 16.11 -0.40
CA ASN A 111 7.53 14.69 -0.54
C ASN A 111 8.91 14.31 0.05
N GLU A 112 9.93 15.15 -0.13
CA GLU A 112 11.24 14.98 0.54
C GLU A 112 11.11 15.02 2.07
N SER A 113 10.29 15.93 2.60
CA SER A 113 10.06 16.01 4.04
C SER A 113 9.37 14.77 4.62
N MET A 114 8.69 13.99 3.79
CA MET A 114 8.08 12.69 4.13
C MET A 114 9.08 11.52 4.03
N GLY A 115 10.34 11.78 3.73
CA GLY A 115 11.42 10.79 3.70
C GLY A 115 11.67 10.16 2.34
N MET A 116 11.15 10.72 1.25
CA MET A 116 11.49 10.29 -0.11
C MET A 116 12.84 10.85 -0.54
N THR A 117 13.51 10.14 -1.44
CA THR A 117 14.70 10.70 -2.12
C THR A 117 14.29 11.81 -3.08
N PRO A 118 15.15 12.80 -3.39
CA PRO A 118 14.82 13.90 -4.30
C PRO A 118 14.31 13.42 -5.66
N GLU A 119 14.87 12.34 -6.19
CA GLU A 119 14.45 11.74 -7.47
C GLU A 119 13.00 11.22 -7.40
N VAL A 120 12.67 10.44 -6.38
CA VAL A 120 11.32 9.88 -6.20
C VAL A 120 10.32 10.97 -5.84
N ALA A 121 10.71 11.92 -4.99
CA ALA A 121 9.89 13.06 -4.60
C ALA A 121 9.49 13.91 -5.81
N GLY A 122 10.45 14.20 -6.70
CA GLY A 122 10.22 14.94 -7.93
C GLY A 122 9.29 14.19 -8.90
N ALA A 123 9.57 12.91 -9.13
CA ALA A 123 8.75 12.08 -10.03
C ALA A 123 7.29 11.99 -9.54
N LEU A 124 7.08 11.82 -8.24
CA LEU A 124 5.74 11.81 -7.66
C LEU A 124 5.05 13.18 -7.74
N ALA A 125 5.81 14.26 -7.52
CA ALA A 125 5.29 15.62 -7.64
C ALA A 125 4.83 15.96 -9.07
N GLU A 126 5.54 15.46 -10.09
CA GLU A 126 5.17 15.60 -11.50
C GLU A 126 3.95 14.74 -11.87
N ALA A 127 3.85 13.53 -11.30
CA ALA A 127 2.79 12.58 -11.61
C ALA A 127 1.42 12.97 -11.03
N LEU A 128 1.38 13.84 -10.01
CA LEU A 128 0.12 14.24 -9.38
C LEU A 128 -0.72 15.12 -10.32
N ASP A 129 -1.86 14.60 -10.73
CA ASP A 129 -2.84 15.23 -11.59
C ASP A 129 -4.28 15.07 -11.05
N ASP A 130 -5.26 15.58 -11.81
CA ASP A 130 -6.69 15.49 -11.44
C ASP A 130 -7.19 14.05 -11.36
N ASP A 131 -6.70 13.17 -12.21
CA ASP A 131 -7.07 11.75 -12.21
C ASP A 131 -6.54 11.05 -10.95
N MET A 132 -5.28 11.27 -10.58
CA MET A 132 -4.72 10.75 -9.34
C MET A 132 -5.47 11.28 -8.12
N GLY A 133 -5.77 12.58 -8.09
CA GLY A 133 -6.56 13.19 -7.00
C GLY A 133 -7.94 12.54 -6.85
N ARG A 134 -8.64 12.31 -7.97
CA ARG A 134 -9.92 11.60 -7.97
C ARG A 134 -9.80 10.17 -7.49
N CYS A 135 -8.75 9.44 -7.90
CA CYS A 135 -8.49 8.07 -7.48
C CYS A 135 -8.19 7.98 -5.97
N ILE A 136 -7.41 8.90 -5.42
CA ILE A 136 -7.15 8.99 -3.96
C ILE A 136 -8.49 9.08 -3.21
N LEU A 137 -9.35 10.02 -3.59
CA LEU A 137 -10.61 10.22 -2.89
C LEU A 137 -11.54 9.00 -3.01
N ALA A 138 -11.64 8.39 -4.20
CA ALA A 138 -12.47 7.22 -4.41
C ALA A 138 -11.98 6.02 -3.58
N LEU A 139 -10.67 5.77 -3.59
CA LEU A 139 -10.05 4.68 -2.86
C LEU A 139 -10.28 4.82 -1.35
N TYR A 140 -9.92 5.95 -0.75
CA TYR A 140 -10.09 6.15 0.69
C TYR A 140 -11.54 6.11 1.15
N ARG A 141 -12.48 6.59 0.35
CA ARG A 141 -13.91 6.57 0.67
C ARG A 141 -14.56 5.20 0.48
N SER A 142 -13.98 4.35 -0.34
CA SER A 142 -14.48 2.98 -0.55
C SER A 142 -14.19 2.04 0.63
N VAL A 143 -13.28 2.42 1.52
CA VAL A 143 -12.82 1.57 2.64
C VAL A 143 -12.96 2.31 3.96
N PRO A 144 -14.16 2.39 4.55
CA PRO A 144 -14.32 2.89 5.91
C PRO A 144 -13.64 1.95 6.92
N GLU A 145 -13.21 2.49 8.05
CA GLU A 145 -12.47 1.78 9.11
C GLU A 145 -13.12 0.45 9.55
N ALA A 146 -14.44 0.42 9.62
CA ALA A 146 -15.16 -0.81 9.95
C ALA A 146 -14.91 -1.94 8.95
N VAL A 147 -14.71 -1.62 7.68
CA VAL A 147 -14.42 -2.59 6.62
C VAL A 147 -12.99 -3.11 6.77
N LEU A 148 -11.99 -2.25 6.99
CA LEU A 148 -10.61 -2.67 7.25
C LEU A 148 -10.52 -3.60 8.46
N SER A 149 -11.17 -3.24 9.56
CA SER A 149 -11.20 -4.05 10.78
C SER A 149 -11.89 -5.41 10.56
N HIS A 150 -12.91 -5.47 9.72
CA HIS A 150 -13.56 -6.72 9.33
C HIS A 150 -12.62 -7.61 8.53
N TRP A 151 -11.95 -7.07 7.52
CA TRP A 151 -10.97 -7.82 6.72
C TRP A 151 -9.82 -8.37 7.57
N GLY A 152 -9.38 -7.64 8.58
CA GLY A 152 -8.38 -8.13 9.52
C GLY A 152 -8.78 -9.41 10.27
N GLN A 153 -10.08 -9.67 10.41
CA GLN A 153 -10.58 -10.92 10.99
C GLN A 153 -10.44 -12.10 10.01
N GLU A 154 -10.48 -11.83 8.70
CA GLU A 154 -10.40 -12.83 7.64
C GLU A 154 -8.95 -13.10 7.19
N VAL A 155 -7.98 -12.31 7.65
CA VAL A 155 -6.58 -12.36 7.19
C VAL A 155 -5.90 -13.73 7.37
N SER A 156 -6.45 -14.60 8.22
CA SER A 156 -5.96 -15.98 8.37
C SER A 156 -6.04 -16.80 7.08
N ALA A 157 -6.90 -16.43 6.14
CA ALA A 157 -6.98 -17.08 4.83
C ALA A 157 -5.70 -16.87 4.00
N ALA A 158 -4.97 -15.76 4.21
CA ALA A 158 -3.69 -15.51 3.55
C ALA A 158 -2.59 -16.53 3.89
N SER A 159 -2.77 -17.32 4.97
CA SER A 159 -1.85 -18.41 5.36
C SER A 159 -1.78 -19.56 4.34
N ALA A 160 -2.67 -19.60 3.34
CA ALA A 160 -2.61 -20.54 2.24
C ALA A 160 -1.31 -20.45 1.42
N ARG A 161 -0.59 -19.31 1.52
CA ARG A 161 0.72 -19.09 0.89
C ARG A 161 1.70 -18.49 1.88
N PRO A 162 3.02 -18.77 1.72
CA PRO A 162 4.04 -18.14 2.53
C PRO A 162 3.93 -16.61 2.48
N GLY A 163 3.93 -15.96 3.65
CA GLY A 163 3.80 -14.52 3.78
C GLY A 163 4.97 -13.88 4.54
N LEU A 164 5.27 -12.63 4.20
CA LEU A 164 6.21 -11.76 4.91
C LEU A 164 5.53 -10.41 5.21
N VAL A 165 5.53 -10.04 6.48
CA VAL A 165 5.19 -8.67 6.90
C VAL A 165 6.48 -7.92 7.18
N ILE A 166 6.74 -6.89 6.40
CA ILE A 166 7.84 -5.94 6.59
C ILE A 166 7.35 -4.84 7.52
N VAL A 167 8.17 -4.51 8.52
CA VAL A 167 7.88 -3.46 9.50
C VAL A 167 8.97 -2.41 9.42
N PRO A 168 8.76 -1.30 8.69
CA PRO A 168 9.64 -0.16 8.79
C PRO A 168 9.48 0.46 10.17
N ALA A 169 10.55 0.50 10.99
CA ALA A 169 10.44 0.81 12.41
C ALA A 169 10.02 2.26 12.69
N GLU A 170 10.28 3.17 11.75
CA GLU A 170 9.97 4.60 11.85
C GLU A 170 8.73 4.99 11.02
N ASP A 171 7.95 4.02 10.53
CA ASP A 171 6.70 4.31 9.81
C ASP A 171 5.57 4.64 10.79
N GLU A 172 5.17 5.91 10.79
CA GLU A 172 4.10 6.42 11.65
C GLU A 172 2.70 6.27 11.02
N TYR A 173 2.60 5.94 9.71
CA TYR A 173 1.33 5.94 8.98
C TYR A 173 0.56 4.61 9.10
N THR A 174 1.24 3.50 9.34
CA THR A 174 0.69 2.15 9.10
C THR A 174 0.33 1.39 10.38
N GLY A 175 0.21 2.08 11.50
CA GLY A 175 -0.26 1.53 12.77
C GLY A 175 0.81 0.93 13.67
N GLY A 176 2.09 0.99 13.28
CA GLY A 176 3.24 0.59 14.09
C GLY A 176 3.44 -0.92 14.22
N GLU A 177 4.58 -1.31 14.79
CA GLU A 177 5.06 -2.70 14.83
C GLU A 177 4.07 -3.68 15.48
N ALA A 178 3.41 -3.29 16.56
CA ALA A 178 2.51 -4.19 17.29
C ALA A 178 1.33 -4.66 16.42
N ARG A 179 0.75 -3.76 15.59
CA ARG A 179 -0.35 -4.10 14.69
C ARG A 179 0.13 -4.95 13.52
N HIS A 180 1.31 -4.68 12.96
CA HIS A 180 1.91 -5.52 11.93
C HIS A 180 2.16 -6.94 12.43
N ARG A 181 2.70 -7.10 13.63
CA ARG A 181 2.91 -8.42 14.25
C ARG A 181 1.61 -9.16 14.51
N TRP A 182 0.55 -8.45 14.90
CA TRP A 182 -0.77 -9.04 15.08
C TRP A 182 -1.32 -9.64 13.77
N ILE A 183 -1.17 -8.92 12.66
CA ILE A 183 -1.55 -9.42 11.32
C ILE A 183 -0.66 -10.60 10.92
N ALA A 184 0.67 -10.49 11.09
CA ALA A 184 1.60 -11.55 10.73
C ALA A 184 1.29 -12.87 11.47
N GLU A 185 0.99 -12.80 12.77
CA GLU A 185 0.62 -13.96 13.58
C GLU A 185 -0.66 -14.63 13.02
N ARG A 186 -1.70 -13.86 12.74
CA ARG A 186 -2.96 -14.38 12.21
C ARG A 186 -2.85 -14.95 10.80
N ALA A 187 -2.04 -14.33 9.97
CA ALA A 187 -1.78 -14.79 8.60
C ALA A 187 -0.72 -15.92 8.53
N GLY A 188 -0.12 -16.30 9.66
CA GLY A 188 0.98 -17.27 9.66
C GLY A 188 2.22 -16.78 8.91
N ALA A 189 2.42 -15.47 8.84
CA ALA A 189 3.50 -14.84 8.08
C ALA A 189 4.76 -14.63 8.93
N LYS A 190 5.92 -14.60 8.25
CA LYS A 190 7.18 -14.15 8.86
C LYS A 190 7.16 -12.62 9.05
N VAL A 191 8.01 -12.11 9.93
CA VAL A 191 8.17 -10.67 10.17
C VAL A 191 9.62 -10.28 9.90
N ALA A 192 9.82 -9.16 9.19
CA ALA A 192 11.12 -8.51 9.05
C ALA A 192 11.00 -7.06 9.50
N VAL A 193 11.69 -6.70 10.59
CA VAL A 193 11.81 -5.32 11.04
C VAL A 193 12.98 -4.66 10.32
N LEU A 194 12.75 -3.48 9.76
CA LEU A 194 13.75 -2.63 9.13
C LEU A 194 13.97 -1.41 10.02
N GLU A 195 15.06 -1.42 10.75
CA GLU A 195 15.44 -0.35 11.68
C GLU A 195 15.91 0.92 10.92
N GLY A 196 15.58 2.10 11.45
CA GLY A 196 16.08 3.38 10.94
C GLY A 196 15.45 3.82 9.61
N VAL A 197 14.36 3.20 9.20
CA VAL A 197 13.63 3.56 7.98
C VAL A 197 12.12 3.70 8.27
N GLY A 198 11.51 4.62 7.54
CA GLY A 198 10.08 4.89 7.60
C GLY A 198 9.31 4.32 6.40
N HIS A 199 8.20 4.96 6.09
CA HIS A 199 7.26 4.51 5.05
C HIS A 199 7.92 4.24 3.69
N TRP A 200 8.90 5.03 3.30
CA TRP A 200 9.61 4.91 2.02
C TRP A 200 10.89 4.06 2.13
N TRP A 201 10.86 3.01 2.97
CA TRP A 201 12.00 2.13 3.25
C TRP A 201 12.72 1.61 2.00
N MET A 202 11.99 1.37 0.90
CA MET A 202 12.53 0.84 -0.35
C MET A 202 13.52 1.81 -1.04
N VAL A 203 13.42 3.10 -0.73
CA VAL A 203 14.34 4.13 -1.25
C VAL A 203 15.27 4.68 -0.17
N GLN A 204 14.92 4.53 1.11
CA GLN A 204 15.76 4.94 2.24
C GLN A 204 16.89 3.93 2.51
N ASP A 205 16.59 2.61 2.50
CA ASP A 205 17.58 1.53 2.59
C ASP A 205 17.19 0.34 1.70
N PRO A 206 17.41 0.45 0.38
CA PRO A 206 17.10 -0.64 -0.57
C PRO A 206 17.91 -1.91 -0.30
N VAL A 207 19.08 -1.79 0.34
CA VAL A 207 19.94 -2.94 0.64
C VAL A 207 19.33 -3.78 1.76
N ALA A 208 18.90 -3.16 2.85
CA ALA A 208 18.23 -3.86 3.94
C ALA A 208 16.92 -4.50 3.48
N GLY A 209 16.11 -3.77 2.69
CA GLY A 209 14.87 -4.27 2.13
C GLY A 209 15.08 -5.50 1.24
N ALA A 210 16.00 -5.40 0.27
CA ALA A 210 16.34 -6.53 -0.60
C ALA A 210 16.89 -7.73 0.18
N ALA A 211 17.68 -7.50 1.22
CA ALA A 211 18.20 -8.58 2.06
C ALA A 211 17.08 -9.28 2.85
N ALA A 212 16.08 -8.55 3.34
CA ALA A 212 14.92 -9.12 4.03
C ALA A 212 14.09 -10.01 3.08
N LEU A 213 13.79 -9.51 1.88
CA LEU A 213 13.07 -10.27 0.86
C LEU A 213 13.81 -11.53 0.42
N ARG A 214 15.11 -11.43 0.15
CA ARG A 214 15.93 -12.61 -0.24
C ARG A 214 15.93 -13.67 0.86
N ARG A 215 16.16 -13.28 2.13
CA ARG A 215 16.11 -14.24 3.25
C ARG A 215 14.75 -14.93 3.37
N PHE A 216 13.68 -14.20 3.06
CA PHE A 216 12.34 -14.78 3.05
C PHE A 216 12.19 -15.80 1.94
N TRP A 217 12.52 -15.45 0.69
CA TRP A 217 12.38 -16.33 -0.47
C TRP A 217 13.31 -17.53 -0.43
N ASP A 218 14.52 -17.40 0.10
CA ASP A 218 15.47 -18.52 0.28
C ASP A 218 14.97 -19.53 1.32
N GLY A 219 14.01 -19.15 2.13
CA GLY A 219 13.47 -19.97 3.24
C GLY A 219 12.08 -20.56 3.00
N ILE A 220 11.55 -20.52 1.75
CA ILE A 220 10.23 -21.05 1.37
C ILE A 220 10.31 -22.06 0.23
#